data_d72addcb8d3b23070762174c16665ebf
#
_entry.id   d72addcb8d3b23070762174c16665ebf
#
_cell.length_a   1.000
_cell.length_b   1.000
_cell.length_c   1.000
_cell.angle_alpha   90.00
_cell.angle_beta   90.00
_cell.angle_gamma   90.00
#
_symmetry.space_group_name_H-M   'P 1'
#
loop_
_entity.id
_entity.type
_entity.pdbx_description
1 polymer ?
#
loop_
_entity_poly.entity_id
_entity_poly.type
_entity_poly.pdbx_seq_one_letter_code
_entity_poly.pdbx_strand_id
1 'polypeptide(L)'
;IHSFEVENEETGGHMVHFPKSCLHCDDAPCVTVCPTGASYKREEDGIVLVNADTCIGCKLCSWACPYGAREYDEDAGIMKKCTLCVDKIYNPNLPEESRVPACVSTCPVGARSFGDLGDPDSDVSQLVASRGGYDLMPEQECRPTNKYLPPRPKKQGREGRHAPELIPVTDSSAGVIARWVDKFLSA
;
A
#
# COMPACT_ATOMS: atom_id res chain seq x y z
N ILE A 1 -4.49 -2.44 -3.41
CA ILE A 1 -4.62 -3.30 -2.20
C ILE A 1 -4.99 -4.70 -2.66
N HIS A 2 -4.20 -5.68 -2.26
CA HIS A 2 -4.53 -7.09 -2.43
C HIS A 2 -5.21 -7.60 -1.17
N SER A 3 -6.21 -8.44 -1.33
CA SER A 3 -6.94 -9.04 -0.22
C SER A 3 -6.76 -10.56 -0.30
N PHE A 4 -6.37 -11.15 0.82
CA PHE A 4 -6.16 -12.59 0.93
C PHE A 4 -6.98 -13.11 2.11
N GLU A 5 -7.60 -14.26 1.92
CA GLU A 5 -8.15 -15.03 3.02
C GLU A 5 -7.03 -15.91 3.59
N VAL A 6 -6.79 -15.77 4.88
CA VAL A 6 -5.78 -16.56 5.61
C VAL A 6 -6.52 -17.42 6.62
N GLU A 7 -6.40 -18.72 6.46
CA GLU A 7 -6.90 -19.68 7.43
C GLU A 7 -5.89 -19.84 8.57
N ASN A 8 -6.37 -19.76 9.79
CA ASN A 8 -5.62 -20.06 11.01
C ASN A 8 -6.44 -21.04 11.84
N GLU A 9 -5.85 -22.17 12.22
CA GLU A 9 -6.50 -23.23 12.98
C GLU A 9 -7.05 -22.74 14.34
N GLU A 10 -6.42 -21.70 14.94
CA GLU A 10 -6.81 -21.17 16.25
C GLU A 10 -7.91 -20.10 16.19
N THR A 11 -7.95 -19.29 15.11
CA THR A 11 -8.80 -18.10 15.01
C THR A 11 -9.84 -18.17 13.89
N GLY A 12 -9.83 -19.25 13.11
CA GLY A 12 -10.61 -19.35 11.89
C GLY A 12 -10.07 -18.49 10.75
N GLY A 13 -10.79 -18.43 9.63
CA GLY A 13 -10.42 -17.61 8.48
C GLY A 13 -10.54 -16.11 8.78
N HIS A 14 -9.58 -15.32 8.30
CA HIS A 14 -9.66 -13.86 8.35
C HIS A 14 -9.10 -13.24 7.08
N MET A 15 -9.64 -12.07 6.71
CA MET A 15 -9.18 -11.32 5.56
C MET A 15 -7.96 -10.47 5.94
N VAL A 16 -6.89 -10.58 5.14
CA VAL A 16 -5.72 -9.72 5.23
C VAL A 16 -5.73 -8.78 4.02
N HIS A 17 -5.71 -7.49 4.27
CA HIS A 17 -5.61 -6.45 3.25
C HIS A 17 -4.17 -5.95 3.17
N PHE A 18 -3.53 -6.21 2.04
CA PHE A 18 -2.12 -5.88 1.84
C PHE A 18 -1.96 -4.72 0.86
N PRO A 19 -1.48 -3.54 1.30
CA PRO A 19 -1.24 -2.43 0.41
C PRO A 19 0.05 -2.67 -0.38
N LYS A 20 -0.06 -2.81 -1.69
CA LYS A 20 1.06 -3.00 -2.61
C LYS A 20 1.33 -1.71 -3.37
N SER A 21 2.58 -1.26 -3.35
CA SER A 21 3.06 -0.11 -4.13
C SER A 21 4.55 -0.29 -4.41
N CYS A 22 5.16 0.62 -5.18
CA CYS A 22 6.62 0.66 -5.31
C CYS A 22 7.25 0.88 -3.93
N LEU A 23 8.30 0.12 -3.63
CA LEU A 23 9.00 0.16 -2.35
C LEU A 23 10.27 1.03 -2.39
N HIS A 24 10.55 1.66 -3.53
CA HIS A 24 11.70 2.57 -3.73
C HIS A 24 13.03 2.00 -3.22
N CYS A 25 13.31 0.75 -3.62
CA CYS A 25 14.43 -0.06 -3.14
C CYS A 25 15.77 0.65 -3.25
N ASP A 26 16.68 0.36 -2.32
CA ASP A 26 18.07 0.83 -2.38
C ASP A 26 18.81 0.14 -3.52
N ASP A 27 18.70 -1.18 -3.60
CA ASP A 27 19.17 -1.98 -4.72
C ASP A 27 18.00 -2.25 -5.65
N ALA A 28 17.74 -1.32 -6.56
CA ALA A 28 16.58 -1.34 -7.42
C ALA A 28 16.86 -2.07 -8.75
N PRO A 29 16.53 -3.37 -8.91
CA PRO A 29 16.81 -4.12 -10.14
C PRO A 29 16.09 -3.52 -11.35
N CYS A 30 14.98 -2.86 -11.13
CA CYS A 30 14.23 -2.16 -12.17
C CYS A 30 14.93 -0.90 -12.70
N VAL A 31 15.93 -0.37 -12.02
CA VAL A 31 16.81 0.68 -12.51
C VAL A 31 17.93 0.08 -13.35
N THR A 32 18.58 -0.97 -12.82
CA THR A 32 19.72 -1.63 -13.45
C THR A 32 19.39 -2.21 -14.83
N VAL A 33 18.18 -2.75 -15.00
CA VAL A 33 17.78 -3.37 -16.29
C VAL A 33 17.28 -2.38 -17.33
N CYS A 34 17.18 -1.08 -17.01
CA CYS A 34 16.61 -0.11 -17.93
C CYS A 34 17.63 0.29 -19.01
N PRO A 35 17.41 -0.07 -20.30
CA PRO A 35 18.39 0.17 -21.36
C PRO A 35 18.54 1.64 -21.72
N THR A 36 17.54 2.47 -21.45
CA THR A 36 17.52 3.90 -21.76
C THR A 36 17.83 4.78 -20.55
N GLY A 37 17.98 4.18 -19.35
CA GLY A 37 18.13 4.96 -18.12
C GLY A 37 16.84 5.68 -17.70
N ALA A 38 15.70 5.44 -18.36
CA ALA A 38 14.43 6.06 -18.02
C ALA A 38 13.97 5.72 -16.60
N SER A 39 14.22 4.50 -16.14
CA SER A 39 14.05 4.14 -14.74
C SER A 39 15.30 4.49 -13.97
N TYR A 40 15.20 5.39 -13.01
CA TYR A 40 16.34 5.91 -12.27
C TYR A 40 16.03 6.10 -10.79
N LYS A 41 17.06 6.15 -9.98
CA LYS A 41 17.00 6.49 -8.56
C LYS A 41 17.56 7.90 -8.39
N ARG A 42 16.83 8.76 -7.69
CA ARG A 42 17.27 10.11 -7.36
C ARG A 42 18.39 10.02 -6.33
N GLU A 43 19.42 10.86 -6.49
CA GLU A 43 20.56 10.92 -5.57
C GLU A 43 20.20 11.62 -4.26
N GLU A 44 19.27 12.59 -4.33
CA GLU A 44 18.92 13.46 -3.19
C GLU A 44 18.13 12.74 -2.09
N ASP A 45 17.27 11.79 -2.47
CA ASP A 45 16.31 11.17 -1.55
C ASP A 45 16.10 9.67 -1.77
N GLY A 46 16.77 9.10 -2.76
CA GLY A 46 16.64 7.67 -3.09
C GLY A 46 15.31 7.27 -3.73
N ILE A 47 14.43 8.21 -4.06
CA ILE A 47 13.16 7.91 -4.71
C ILE A 47 13.41 7.38 -6.12
N VAL A 48 12.88 6.20 -6.41
CA VAL A 48 12.96 5.62 -7.77
C VAL A 48 11.85 6.18 -8.63
N LEU A 49 12.19 6.71 -9.80
CA LEU A 49 11.26 7.32 -10.74
C LEU A 49 11.37 6.70 -12.15
N VAL A 50 10.48 7.11 -13.03
CA VAL A 50 10.52 6.82 -14.47
C VAL A 50 10.40 8.15 -15.22
N ASN A 51 11.37 8.45 -16.07
CA ASN A 51 11.28 9.57 -16.98
C ASN A 51 10.44 9.14 -18.20
N ALA A 52 9.30 9.80 -18.38
CA ALA A 52 8.37 9.49 -19.46
C ALA A 52 8.97 9.75 -20.85
N ASP A 53 9.79 10.78 -20.99
CA ASP A 53 10.33 11.21 -22.28
C ASP A 53 11.39 10.24 -22.85
N THR A 54 12.07 9.52 -21.96
CA THR A 54 13.12 8.55 -22.35
C THR A 54 12.65 7.10 -22.24
N CYS A 55 11.44 6.86 -21.69
CA CYS A 55 10.86 5.53 -21.55
C CYS A 55 10.35 5.01 -22.89
N ILE A 56 10.85 3.87 -23.34
CA ILE A 56 10.43 3.20 -24.58
C ILE A 56 9.39 2.09 -24.36
N GLY A 57 8.85 1.94 -23.16
CA GLY A 57 7.82 0.94 -22.85
C GLY A 57 8.23 -0.52 -22.97
N CYS A 58 9.52 -0.85 -22.92
CA CYS A 58 10.03 -2.21 -23.14
C CYS A 58 9.65 -3.24 -22.08
N LYS A 59 9.06 -2.81 -20.96
CA LYS A 59 8.56 -3.62 -19.82
C LYS A 59 9.63 -4.40 -19.04
N LEU A 60 10.92 -4.33 -19.36
CA LEU A 60 11.98 -5.05 -18.64
C LEU A 60 11.98 -4.73 -17.13
N CYS A 61 11.75 -3.47 -16.76
CA CYS A 61 11.68 -3.06 -15.37
C CYS A 61 10.45 -3.61 -14.61
N SER A 62 9.38 -3.99 -15.32
CA SER A 62 8.24 -4.69 -14.73
C SER A 62 8.59 -6.15 -14.41
N TRP A 63 9.29 -6.82 -15.30
CA TRP A 63 9.75 -8.19 -15.09
C TRP A 63 10.82 -8.30 -14.00
N ALA A 64 11.68 -7.29 -13.91
CA ALA A 64 12.72 -7.25 -12.88
C ALA A 64 12.21 -6.89 -11.48
N CYS A 65 10.99 -6.37 -11.34
CA CYS A 65 10.44 -5.98 -10.05
C CYS A 65 9.82 -7.17 -9.32
N PRO A 66 10.40 -7.69 -8.22
CA PRO A 66 9.84 -8.84 -7.51
C PRO A 66 8.49 -8.52 -6.85
N TYR A 67 8.22 -7.25 -6.62
CA TYR A 67 6.99 -6.78 -5.99
C TYR A 67 5.86 -6.53 -7.00
N GLY A 68 6.12 -6.64 -8.33
CA GLY A 68 5.13 -6.34 -9.36
C GLY A 68 4.54 -4.94 -9.26
N ALA A 69 5.35 -3.95 -8.89
CA ALA A 69 4.91 -2.58 -8.59
C ALA A 69 5.07 -1.62 -9.79
N ARG A 70 5.04 -2.16 -11.00
CA ARG A 70 5.17 -1.39 -12.25
C ARG A 70 4.09 -1.81 -13.22
N GLU A 71 3.42 -0.83 -13.77
CA GLU A 71 2.32 -1.02 -14.72
C GLU A 71 2.69 -0.37 -16.06
N TYR A 72 2.20 -0.97 -17.12
CA TYR A 72 2.34 -0.40 -18.47
C TYR A 72 1.09 0.41 -18.79
N ASP A 73 1.29 1.64 -19.18
CA ASP A 73 0.24 2.51 -19.68
C ASP A 73 0.17 2.33 -21.21
N GLU A 74 -0.89 1.72 -21.67
CA GLU A 74 -1.09 1.42 -23.09
C GLU A 74 -1.34 2.69 -23.93
N ASP A 75 -1.99 3.69 -23.34
CA ASP A 75 -2.30 4.94 -24.03
C ASP A 75 -1.03 5.80 -24.23
N ALA A 76 -0.19 5.86 -23.22
CA ALA A 76 1.04 6.63 -23.24
C ALA A 76 2.23 5.85 -23.80
N GLY A 77 2.16 4.53 -23.87
CA GLY A 77 3.26 3.66 -24.33
C GLY A 77 4.45 3.59 -23.38
N ILE A 78 4.27 3.92 -22.11
CA ILE A 78 5.34 4.01 -21.11
C ILE A 78 5.03 3.20 -19.85
N MET A 79 6.07 2.99 -19.04
CA MET A 79 5.92 2.37 -17.73
C MET A 79 5.55 3.41 -16.67
N LYS A 80 4.57 3.08 -15.83
CA LYS A 80 4.13 3.88 -14.68
C LYS A 80 4.32 3.13 -13.37
N LYS A 81 4.44 3.86 -12.28
CA LYS A 81 4.51 3.35 -10.90
C LYS A 81 4.26 4.44 -9.87
N CYS A 82 4.18 4.07 -8.60
CA CYS A 82 4.15 5.02 -7.50
C CYS A 82 5.37 5.95 -7.54
N THR A 83 5.14 7.26 -7.49
CA THR A 83 6.18 8.30 -7.49
C THR A 83 6.51 8.80 -6.07
N LEU A 84 5.92 8.22 -5.03
CA LEU A 84 5.90 8.74 -3.66
C LEU A 84 5.33 10.17 -3.58
N CYS A 85 4.55 10.58 -4.58
CA CYS A 85 4.02 11.94 -4.73
C CYS A 85 5.13 13.01 -4.63
N VAL A 86 6.26 12.80 -5.32
CA VAL A 86 7.45 13.66 -5.30
C VAL A 86 7.11 15.13 -5.59
N ASP A 87 6.15 15.36 -6.48
CA ASP A 87 5.59 16.67 -6.83
C ASP A 87 4.85 17.33 -5.67
N LYS A 88 4.27 16.57 -4.76
CA LYS A 88 3.54 17.07 -3.60
C LYS A 88 4.45 17.25 -2.39
N ILE A 89 5.29 16.26 -2.08
CA ILE A 89 6.13 16.29 -0.87
C ILE A 89 7.18 17.40 -0.91
N TYR A 90 7.60 17.82 -2.10
CA TYR A 90 8.55 18.92 -2.30
C TYR A 90 7.90 20.22 -2.78
N ASN A 91 6.58 20.33 -2.74
CA ASN A 91 5.89 21.54 -3.19
C ASN A 91 6.00 22.67 -2.14
N PRO A 92 6.77 23.74 -2.40
CA PRO A 92 6.95 24.83 -1.45
C PRO A 92 5.67 25.65 -1.21
N ASN A 93 4.70 25.55 -2.11
CA ASN A 93 3.42 26.26 -1.99
C ASN A 93 2.42 25.57 -1.08
N LEU A 94 2.73 24.36 -0.60
CA LEU A 94 1.90 23.66 0.37
C LEU A 94 2.43 23.86 1.79
N PRO A 95 1.54 23.93 2.80
CA PRO A 95 1.95 23.85 4.20
C PRO A 95 2.74 22.56 4.46
N GLU A 96 3.71 22.62 5.36
CA GLU A 96 4.61 21.50 5.65
C GLU A 96 3.85 20.23 6.04
N GLU A 97 2.84 20.36 6.90
CA GLU A 97 1.97 19.25 7.32
C GLU A 97 1.18 18.60 6.16
N SER A 98 1.04 19.29 5.05
CA SER A 98 0.37 18.80 3.84
C SER A 98 1.33 18.14 2.84
N ARG A 99 2.66 18.25 3.05
CA ARG A 99 3.70 17.70 2.17
C ARG A 99 3.91 16.20 2.41
N VAL A 100 2.83 15.46 2.41
CA VAL A 100 2.83 14.00 2.59
C VAL A 100 2.20 13.31 1.38
N PRO A 101 2.58 12.05 1.08
CA PRO A 101 1.96 11.31 -0.01
C PRO A 101 0.45 11.19 0.13
N ALA A 102 -0.27 11.25 -0.99
CA ALA A 102 -1.73 11.21 -1.00
C ALA A 102 -2.30 9.95 -0.30
N CYS A 103 -1.63 8.81 -0.44
CA CYS A 103 -2.04 7.56 0.21
C CYS A 103 -1.90 7.59 1.75
N VAL A 104 -1.09 8.49 2.29
CA VAL A 104 -0.96 8.75 3.74
C VAL A 104 -2.09 9.66 4.20
N SER A 105 -2.27 10.82 3.54
CA SER A 105 -3.27 11.82 3.92
C SER A 105 -4.72 11.32 3.78
N THR A 106 -4.98 10.39 2.85
CA THR A 106 -6.33 9.84 2.62
C THR A 106 -6.63 8.58 3.41
N CYS A 107 -5.68 8.04 4.17
CA CYS A 107 -5.89 6.80 4.92
C CYS A 107 -6.71 7.05 6.20
N PRO A 108 -8.00 6.68 6.28
CA PRO A 108 -8.87 7.02 7.41
C PRO A 108 -8.50 6.31 8.71
N VAL A 109 -7.75 5.21 8.60
CA VAL A 109 -7.32 4.40 9.77
C VAL A 109 -5.87 4.64 10.18
N GLY A 110 -5.17 5.58 9.54
CA GLY A 110 -3.77 5.87 9.82
C GLY A 110 -2.86 4.64 9.67
N ALA A 111 -3.10 3.80 8.66
CA ALA A 111 -2.32 2.59 8.42
C ALA A 111 -1.03 2.86 7.65
N ARG A 112 -0.82 4.09 7.19
CA ARG A 112 0.38 4.51 6.45
C ARG A 112 1.00 5.68 7.16
N SER A 113 2.32 5.63 7.32
CA SER A 113 3.14 6.72 7.84
C SER A 113 4.15 7.14 6.78
N PHE A 114 4.62 8.37 6.86
CA PHE A 114 5.61 8.94 5.96
C PHE A 114 6.59 9.77 6.78
N GLY A 115 7.88 9.68 6.46
CA GLY A 115 8.94 10.42 7.09
C GLY A 115 10.30 9.92 6.65
N ASP A 116 11.35 10.47 7.23
CA ASP A 116 12.72 10.10 6.94
C ASP A 116 13.17 8.93 7.84
N LEU A 117 13.48 7.80 7.23
CA LEU A 117 14.05 6.63 7.91
C LEU A 117 15.55 6.77 8.17
N GLY A 118 16.22 7.73 7.53
CA GLY A 118 17.61 8.08 7.78
C GLY A 118 17.80 8.85 9.08
N ASP A 119 16.76 9.54 9.55
CA ASP A 119 16.73 10.22 10.84
C ASP A 119 16.23 9.26 11.94
N PRO A 120 17.08 8.84 12.89
CA PRO A 120 16.69 7.92 13.97
C PRO A 120 15.65 8.53 14.92
N ASP A 121 15.58 9.85 15.00
CA ASP A 121 14.65 10.58 15.88
C ASP A 121 13.29 10.82 15.22
N SER A 122 13.15 10.53 13.95
CA SER A 122 11.88 10.67 13.23
C SER A 122 10.80 9.71 13.76
N ASP A 123 9.55 10.14 13.70
CA ASP A 123 8.39 9.33 14.12
C ASP A 123 8.34 7.98 13.40
N VAL A 124 8.72 7.93 12.12
CA VAL A 124 8.69 6.68 11.35
C VAL A 124 9.80 5.74 11.76
N SER A 125 11.00 6.23 12.07
CA SER A 125 12.12 5.41 12.56
C SER A 125 11.80 4.82 13.92
N GLN A 126 11.28 5.62 14.84
CA GLN A 126 10.82 5.15 16.15
C GLN A 126 9.67 4.14 16.02
N LEU A 127 8.73 4.38 15.11
CA LEU A 127 7.62 3.46 14.86
C LEU A 127 8.10 2.10 14.32
N VAL A 128 9.04 2.12 13.38
CA VAL A 128 9.66 0.89 12.82
C VAL A 128 10.41 0.12 13.90
N ALA A 129 11.22 0.81 14.72
CA ALA A 129 11.98 0.19 15.80
C ALA A 129 11.07 -0.41 16.88
N SER A 130 10.07 0.35 17.32
CA SER A 130 9.19 -0.06 18.44
C SER A 130 8.23 -1.18 18.07
N ARG A 131 7.87 -1.30 16.79
CA ARG A 131 6.90 -2.30 16.32
C ARG A 131 7.52 -3.47 15.54
N GLY A 132 8.84 -3.53 15.42
CA GLY A 132 9.51 -4.57 14.67
C GLY A 132 9.18 -4.51 13.17
N GLY A 133 9.41 -3.36 12.55
CA GLY A 133 9.23 -3.20 11.11
C GLY A 133 10.15 -4.13 10.31
N TYR A 134 9.67 -4.62 9.18
CA TYR A 134 10.38 -5.61 8.37
C TYR A 134 10.33 -5.30 6.88
N ASP A 135 11.27 -5.85 6.15
CA ASP A 135 11.35 -5.80 4.69
C ASP A 135 10.45 -6.86 4.06
N LEU A 136 9.73 -6.45 3.03
CA LEU A 136 8.98 -7.42 2.23
C LEU A 136 9.95 -8.21 1.35
N MET A 137 9.85 -9.55 1.38
CA MET A 137 10.67 -10.48 0.57
C MET A 137 12.17 -10.19 0.71
N PRO A 138 12.75 -10.29 1.91
CA PRO A 138 14.16 -9.98 2.16
C PRO A 138 15.11 -10.86 1.35
N GLU A 139 14.70 -12.07 0.96
CA GLU A 139 15.42 -13.00 0.10
C GLU A 139 15.69 -12.45 -1.32
N GLN A 140 14.99 -11.39 -1.72
CA GLN A 140 15.21 -10.72 -3.01
C GLN A 140 16.36 -9.70 -2.98
N GLU A 141 16.92 -9.42 -1.81
CA GLU A 141 18.07 -8.53 -1.58
C GLU A 141 17.91 -7.11 -2.17
N CYS A 142 16.67 -6.71 -2.47
CA CYS A 142 16.39 -5.38 -3.05
C CYS A 142 16.48 -4.23 -2.04
N ARG A 143 16.59 -4.51 -0.76
CA ARG A 143 16.60 -3.52 0.34
C ARG A 143 15.52 -2.44 0.20
N PRO A 144 14.22 -2.80 0.34
CA PRO A 144 13.13 -1.85 0.19
C PRO A 144 13.22 -0.73 1.24
N THR A 145 13.04 0.52 0.81
CA THR A 145 12.99 1.65 1.73
C THR A 145 11.69 1.64 2.54
N ASN A 146 10.56 1.27 1.91
CA ASN A 146 9.31 1.13 2.64
C ASN A 146 9.33 -0.11 3.52
N LYS A 147 9.02 0.06 4.81
CA LYS A 147 8.93 -1.01 5.79
C LYS A 147 7.48 -1.38 6.05
N TYR A 148 7.24 -2.65 6.31
CA TYR A 148 5.96 -3.15 6.78
C TYR A 148 5.99 -3.36 8.29
N LEU A 149 4.88 -3.07 8.93
CA LEU A 149 4.72 -3.27 10.36
C LEU A 149 3.81 -4.48 10.59
N PRO A 150 4.09 -5.32 11.60
CA PRO A 150 3.18 -6.40 11.96
C PRO A 150 1.80 -5.86 12.34
N PRO A 151 0.74 -6.68 12.20
CA PRO A 151 -0.61 -6.30 12.60
C PRO A 151 -0.63 -5.77 14.03
N ARG A 152 -1.45 -4.75 14.29
CA ARG A 152 -1.66 -4.28 15.66
C ARG A 152 -2.34 -5.39 16.45
N PRO A 153 -1.92 -5.67 17.69
CA PRO A 153 -2.60 -6.62 18.55
C PRO A 153 -4.08 -6.18 18.69
N LYS A 154 -4.99 -7.11 18.53
CA LYS A 154 -6.42 -6.84 18.79
C LYS A 154 -6.53 -6.32 20.22
N LYS A 155 -7.16 -5.17 20.42
CA LYS A 155 -7.47 -4.68 21.77
C LYS A 155 -8.34 -5.75 22.42
N GLN A 156 -7.82 -6.43 23.46
CA GLN A 156 -8.64 -7.25 24.34
C GLN A 156 -9.74 -6.33 24.89
N GLY A 157 -11.00 -6.61 24.60
CA GLY A 157 -12.13 -5.82 25.13
C GLY A 157 -13.16 -5.36 24.11
N ARG A 158 -13.13 -5.82 22.88
CA ARG A 158 -14.34 -5.91 22.07
C ARG A 158 -14.81 -7.37 22.02
N GLU A 159 -15.02 -7.95 23.21
CA GLU A 159 -15.95 -9.05 23.32
C GLU A 159 -17.28 -8.59 22.72
N GLY A 160 -17.64 -9.28 21.64
CA GLY A 160 -18.98 -9.25 21.08
C GLY A 160 -19.71 -7.90 21.17
N ARG A 161 -19.55 -7.01 20.17
CA ARG A 161 -20.83 -6.53 19.68
C ARG A 161 -21.49 -7.81 19.18
N HIS A 162 -22.49 -8.28 19.93
CA HIS A 162 -23.42 -9.26 19.43
C HIS A 162 -23.71 -8.87 17.98
N ALA A 163 -23.37 -9.75 17.02
CA ALA A 163 -24.02 -9.65 15.75
C ALA A 163 -25.48 -9.44 16.09
N PRO A 164 -26.15 -8.40 15.59
CA PRO A 164 -27.55 -8.22 15.88
C PRO A 164 -28.17 -9.58 15.60
N GLU A 165 -28.77 -10.16 16.61
CA GLU A 165 -29.48 -11.45 16.50
C GLU A 165 -30.39 -11.28 15.30
N LEU A 166 -30.06 -11.97 14.20
CA LEU A 166 -30.85 -11.90 12.99
C LEU A 166 -32.24 -12.37 13.40
N ILE A 167 -33.11 -11.41 13.65
CA ILE A 167 -34.54 -11.72 13.94
C ILE A 167 -34.99 -12.50 12.72
N PRO A 168 -35.33 -13.80 12.87
CA PRO A 168 -35.80 -14.56 11.74
C PRO A 168 -37.04 -13.85 11.23
N VAL A 169 -37.01 -13.34 10.02
CA VAL A 169 -38.13 -12.69 9.35
C VAL A 169 -39.12 -13.82 9.02
N THR A 170 -39.88 -14.22 10.00
CA THR A 170 -40.93 -15.24 9.85
C THR A 170 -42.28 -14.64 9.46
N ASP A 171 -42.34 -13.29 9.26
CA ASP A 171 -43.61 -12.65 8.95
C ASP A 171 -43.60 -12.06 7.51
N SER A 172 -44.59 -12.52 6.73
CA SER A 172 -44.83 -12.08 5.34
C SER A 172 -45.29 -10.61 5.20
N SER A 173 -45.39 -9.89 6.34
CA SER A 173 -45.83 -8.50 6.42
C SER A 173 -44.65 -7.51 6.46
N ALA A 174 -43.40 -7.98 6.41
CA ALA A 174 -42.23 -7.09 6.31
C ALA A 174 -42.35 -6.26 5.04
N GLY A 175 -42.52 -4.98 5.25
CA GLY A 175 -42.80 -4.01 4.19
C GLY A 175 -41.71 -3.93 3.10
N VAL A 176 -42.04 -3.26 2.02
CA VAL A 176 -41.25 -3.08 0.78
C VAL A 176 -39.73 -2.77 1.02
N ILE A 177 -39.40 -2.15 2.14
CA ILE A 177 -38.02 -1.81 2.54
C ILE A 177 -37.17 -3.05 2.86
N ALA A 178 -37.72 -4.04 3.56
CA ALA A 178 -37.01 -5.26 3.91
C ALA A 178 -36.72 -6.13 2.67
N ARG A 179 -37.63 -6.15 1.69
CA ARG A 179 -37.39 -6.81 0.40
C ARG A 179 -36.34 -6.13 -0.45
N TRP A 180 -36.14 -4.83 -0.27
CA TRP A 180 -35.10 -4.08 -0.98
C TRP A 180 -33.71 -4.37 -0.43
N VAL A 181 -33.57 -4.44 0.87
CA VAL A 181 -32.29 -4.77 1.54
C VAL A 181 -31.85 -6.18 1.21
N ASP A 182 -32.75 -7.14 1.19
CA ASP A 182 -32.47 -8.55 0.86
C ASP A 182 -31.99 -8.71 -0.59
N LYS A 183 -32.52 -7.92 -1.50
CA LYS A 183 -32.14 -7.93 -2.92
C LYS A 183 -30.77 -7.28 -3.17
N PHE A 184 -30.33 -6.38 -2.28
CA PHE A 184 -29.02 -5.73 -2.37
C PHE A 184 -27.87 -6.54 -1.74
N LEU A 185 -28.19 -7.40 -0.77
CA LEU A 185 -27.21 -8.27 -0.10
C LEU A 185 -27.04 -9.63 -0.78
N SER A 186 -27.91 -9.96 -1.74
CA SER A 186 -27.90 -11.23 -2.50
C SER A 186 -27.36 -11.07 -3.93
N ALA A 187 -26.87 -9.89 -4.31
CA ALA A 187 -26.24 -9.58 -5.60
C ALA A 187 -24.76 -9.36 -5.40
#